data_e1aa6fc2b7c0906e9f2368029c5b3c77
#
_entry.id   e1aa6fc2b7c0906e9f2368029c5b3c77
#
_cell.length_a   1.000
_cell.length_b   1.000
_cell.length_c   1.000
_cell.angle_alpha   90.00
_cell.angle_beta   90.00
_cell.angle_gamma   90.00
#
_symmetry.space_group_name_H-M   'P 1'
#
loop_
_entity.id
_entity.type
_entity.pdbx_description
1 polymer ?
#
loop_
_entity_poly.entity_id
_entity_poly.type
_entity_poly.pdbx_seq_one_letter_code
_entity_poly.pdbx_strand_id
1 'polypeptide(L)'
;RIFENLSVQENLALSVSRPKTPFSLLIDNLKVKHLDQIQHLMSIVNLQSKANIRAGALSHGQKQWLEIAMLVGQDPDLLLVDEPVAGLTDEETDLTADLLKSLAGDHTVLVIDHDMEFIRRLDCPVSVLHQGHVLKEGSMSEIQKDPLVIEVYLGQSEEEE
;
A
#
# COMPACT_ATOMS: atom_id res chain seq x y z
N ARG A 1 10.12 1.53 -4.39
CA ARG A 1 10.92 2.75 -4.11
C ARG A 1 10.77 3.74 -5.27
N ILE A 2 10.43 5.00 -4.99
CA ILE A 2 10.27 6.08 -5.98
C ILE A 2 11.63 6.64 -6.42
N PHE A 3 11.66 7.20 -7.63
CA PHE A 3 12.76 7.98 -8.17
C PHE A 3 12.42 9.47 -8.03
N GLU A 4 12.96 10.14 -7.02
CA GLU A 4 12.58 11.50 -6.63
C GLU A 4 12.82 12.56 -7.71
N ASN A 5 13.81 12.34 -8.59
CA ASN A 5 14.15 13.24 -9.69
C ASN A 5 13.23 13.11 -10.91
N LEU A 6 12.44 12.04 -10.97
CA LEU A 6 11.47 11.79 -12.03
C LEU A 6 10.09 12.33 -11.62
N SER A 7 9.26 12.65 -12.59
CA SER A 7 7.85 12.98 -12.37
C SER A 7 7.03 11.77 -11.89
N VAL A 8 5.83 12.00 -11.39
CA VAL A 8 4.87 10.95 -11.02
C VAL A 8 4.64 10.01 -12.21
N GLN A 9 4.33 10.59 -13.38
CA GLN A 9 4.07 9.81 -14.60
C GLN A 9 5.28 8.99 -15.04
N GLU A 10 6.50 9.51 -14.96
CA GLU A 10 7.72 8.79 -15.31
C GLU A 10 8.00 7.62 -14.34
N ASN A 11 7.76 7.80 -13.03
CA ASN A 11 7.85 6.73 -12.05
C ASN A 11 6.89 5.57 -12.39
N LEU A 12 5.63 5.88 -12.70
CA LEU A 12 4.64 4.88 -13.09
C LEU A 12 5.00 4.22 -14.43
N ALA A 13 5.50 4.98 -15.40
CA ALA A 13 5.94 4.43 -16.68
C ALA A 13 7.04 3.36 -16.51
N LEU A 14 7.95 3.56 -15.56
CA LEU A 14 8.98 2.56 -15.23
C LEU A 14 8.39 1.29 -14.62
N SER A 15 7.32 1.38 -13.84
CA SER A 15 6.68 0.21 -13.21
C SER A 15 5.89 -0.63 -14.21
N VAL A 16 5.22 0.01 -15.16
CA VAL A 16 4.40 -0.64 -16.19
C VAL A 16 5.23 -1.25 -17.33
N SER A 17 6.42 -0.69 -17.58
CA SER A 17 7.26 -1.03 -18.74
C SER A 17 8.02 -2.36 -18.64
N ARG A 18 7.75 -3.24 -17.67
CA ARG A 18 8.40 -4.55 -17.60
C ARG A 18 7.90 -5.45 -18.73
N PRO A 19 8.73 -5.77 -19.75
CA PRO A 19 8.34 -6.72 -20.79
C PRO A 19 8.20 -8.10 -20.16
N LYS A 20 6.98 -8.64 -20.15
CA LYS A 20 6.72 -10.04 -19.71
C LYS A 20 7.43 -11.07 -20.62
N THR A 21 7.87 -10.68 -21.83
CA THR A 21 8.66 -11.51 -22.76
C THR A 21 9.56 -10.65 -23.66
N PRO A 22 10.73 -11.16 -24.13
CA PRO A 22 11.58 -10.43 -25.06
C PRO A 22 10.90 -10.13 -26.42
N PHE A 23 9.79 -10.78 -26.75
CA PHE A 23 9.02 -10.59 -27.98
C PHE A 23 8.09 -9.38 -27.91
N SER A 24 7.73 -8.90 -26.72
CA SER A 24 6.82 -7.75 -26.54
C SER A 24 7.44 -6.41 -26.92
N LEU A 25 8.77 -6.34 -27.07
CA LEU A 25 9.48 -5.13 -27.49
C LEU A 25 9.30 -4.79 -28.99
N LEU A 26 8.72 -5.71 -29.79
CA LEU A 26 8.55 -5.55 -31.23
C LEU A 26 7.21 -4.98 -31.66
N ILE A 27 6.26 -4.71 -30.74
CA ILE A 27 4.91 -4.29 -31.08
C ILE A 27 4.65 -2.86 -30.56
N ASP A 28 4.61 -1.92 -31.49
CA ASP A 28 4.43 -0.47 -31.28
C ASP A 28 3.08 -0.07 -30.62
N ASN A 29 2.13 -0.98 -30.48
CA ASN A 29 0.85 -0.80 -29.78
C ASN A 29 0.96 -0.73 -28.25
N LEU A 30 2.14 -0.97 -27.68
CA LEU A 30 2.38 -0.95 -26.25
C LEU A 30 2.28 0.48 -25.66
N LYS A 31 2.61 1.52 -26.42
CA LYS A 31 2.62 2.91 -25.92
C LYS A 31 1.26 3.42 -25.52
N VAL A 32 0.20 3.10 -26.28
CA VAL A 32 -1.18 3.58 -25.96
C VAL A 32 -1.73 2.83 -24.76
N LYS A 33 -1.57 1.49 -24.71
CA LYS A 33 -1.98 0.68 -23.54
C LYS A 33 -1.27 1.11 -22.26
N HIS A 34 0.02 1.46 -22.35
CA HIS A 34 0.77 1.93 -21.18
C HIS A 34 0.29 3.30 -20.70
N LEU A 35 -0.09 4.20 -21.59
CA LEU A 35 -0.63 5.51 -21.21
C LEU A 35 -1.96 5.38 -20.46
N ASP A 36 -2.88 4.56 -20.95
CA ASP A 36 -4.15 4.29 -20.30
C ASP A 36 -3.95 3.66 -18.91
N GLN A 37 -3.02 2.71 -18.80
CA GLN A 37 -2.68 2.07 -17.53
C GLN A 37 -2.05 3.07 -16.54
N ILE A 38 -1.15 3.94 -16.99
CA ILE A 38 -0.55 4.99 -16.15
C ILE A 38 -1.63 5.97 -15.67
N GLN A 39 -2.55 6.38 -16.55
CA GLN A 39 -3.66 7.25 -16.15
C GLN A 39 -4.57 6.58 -15.13
N HIS A 40 -4.87 5.30 -15.31
CA HIS A 40 -5.64 4.51 -14.36
C HIS A 40 -4.94 4.43 -12.99
N LEU A 41 -3.64 4.11 -12.96
CA LEU A 41 -2.86 4.08 -11.72
C LEU A 41 -2.85 5.43 -11.01
N MET A 42 -2.67 6.53 -11.74
CA MET A 42 -2.76 7.87 -11.16
C MET A 42 -4.16 8.16 -10.59
N SER A 43 -5.21 7.61 -11.21
CA SER A 43 -6.59 7.79 -10.72
C SER A 43 -6.84 7.05 -9.41
N ILE A 44 -6.33 5.83 -9.28
CA ILE A 44 -6.45 5.02 -8.06
C ILE A 44 -5.84 5.75 -6.85
N VAL A 45 -4.70 6.43 -7.04
CA VAL A 45 -3.97 7.12 -5.96
C VAL A 45 -4.21 8.63 -5.95
N ASN A 46 -5.18 9.14 -6.71
CA ASN A 46 -5.57 10.55 -6.78
C ASN A 46 -4.40 11.52 -7.07
N LEU A 47 -3.48 11.12 -7.97
CA LEU A 47 -2.31 11.92 -8.36
C LEU A 47 -2.36 12.47 -9.79
N GLN A 48 -3.52 12.45 -10.47
CA GLN A 48 -3.66 12.90 -11.87
C GLN A 48 -3.20 14.38 -12.05
N SER A 49 -3.59 15.27 -11.13
CA SER A 49 -3.21 16.68 -11.17
C SER A 49 -1.72 16.93 -10.96
N LYS A 50 -0.99 15.91 -10.51
CA LYS A 50 0.45 15.95 -10.19
C LYS A 50 1.31 15.13 -11.16
N ALA A 51 0.75 14.68 -12.29
CA ALA A 51 1.43 13.83 -13.26
C ALA A 51 2.85 14.30 -13.63
N ASN A 52 3.02 15.61 -13.84
CA ASN A 52 4.28 16.22 -14.25
C ASN A 52 5.12 16.78 -13.07
N ILE A 53 4.64 16.63 -11.83
CA ILE A 53 5.39 17.06 -10.64
C ILE A 53 6.46 16.03 -10.34
N ARG A 54 7.67 16.48 -9.96
CA ARG A 54 8.74 15.58 -9.49
C ARG A 54 8.30 14.87 -8.23
N ALA A 55 8.51 13.56 -8.15
CA ALA A 55 8.12 12.75 -7.00
C ALA A 55 8.75 13.24 -5.68
N GLY A 56 9.96 13.82 -5.75
CA GLY A 56 10.60 14.43 -4.59
C GLY A 56 9.83 15.61 -3.96
N ALA A 57 8.97 16.29 -4.72
CA ALA A 57 8.15 17.41 -4.27
C ALA A 57 6.77 16.99 -3.71
N LEU A 58 6.44 15.72 -3.70
CA LEU A 58 5.21 15.17 -3.11
C LEU A 58 5.29 15.19 -1.58
N SER A 59 4.12 15.25 -0.90
CA SER A 59 4.04 14.97 0.55
C SER A 59 4.45 13.53 0.85
N HIS A 60 4.68 13.23 2.13
CA HIS A 60 5.05 11.87 2.54
C HIS A 60 3.97 10.86 2.13
N GLY A 61 2.71 11.10 2.45
CA GLY A 61 1.60 10.22 2.05
C GLY A 61 1.47 10.06 0.54
N GLN A 62 1.64 11.13 -0.23
CA GLN A 62 1.61 11.06 -1.70
C GLN A 62 2.76 10.22 -2.27
N LYS A 63 3.95 10.25 -1.64
CA LYS A 63 5.06 9.37 -2.02
C LYS A 63 4.71 7.90 -1.74
N GLN A 64 4.10 7.62 -0.60
CA GLN A 64 3.62 6.30 -0.21
C GLN A 64 2.60 5.76 -1.22
N TRP A 65 1.60 6.58 -1.59
CA TRP A 65 0.60 6.20 -2.60
C TRP A 65 1.20 5.98 -3.98
N LEU A 66 2.20 6.77 -4.35
CA LEU A 66 2.95 6.55 -5.59
C LEU A 66 3.70 5.21 -5.57
N GLU A 67 4.31 4.83 -4.43
CA GLU A 67 4.96 3.52 -4.27
C GLU A 67 3.96 2.37 -4.42
N ILE A 68 2.79 2.47 -3.80
CA ILE A 68 1.71 1.49 -3.95
C ILE A 68 1.27 1.40 -5.42
N ALA A 69 1.03 2.54 -6.08
CA ALA A 69 0.66 2.55 -7.51
C ALA A 69 1.73 1.92 -8.40
N MET A 70 3.01 2.12 -8.10
CA MET A 70 4.11 1.48 -8.83
C MET A 70 4.14 -0.04 -8.61
N LEU A 71 3.76 -0.52 -7.44
CA LEU A 71 3.62 -1.96 -7.17
C LEU A 71 2.44 -2.54 -7.95
N VAL A 72 1.27 -1.90 -7.88
CA VAL A 72 0.06 -2.30 -8.62
C VAL A 72 0.32 -2.30 -10.13
N GLY A 73 1.08 -1.33 -10.64
CA GLY A 73 1.47 -1.25 -12.06
C GLY A 73 2.25 -2.46 -12.58
N GLN A 74 2.81 -3.29 -11.71
CA GLN A 74 3.49 -4.53 -12.05
C GLN A 74 2.54 -5.72 -12.17
N ASP A 75 1.25 -5.53 -11.85
CA ASP A 75 0.19 -6.55 -11.90
C ASP A 75 0.55 -7.80 -11.08
N PRO A 76 0.85 -7.67 -9.77
CA PRO A 76 1.21 -8.79 -8.91
C PRO A 76 -0.03 -9.52 -8.38
N ASP A 77 0.07 -10.84 -8.17
CA ASP A 77 -0.98 -11.61 -7.48
C ASP A 77 -1.06 -11.28 -5.97
N LEU A 78 0.08 -10.89 -5.38
CA LEU A 78 0.22 -10.57 -3.96
C LEU A 78 0.97 -9.25 -3.75
N LEU A 79 0.34 -8.33 -3.03
CA LEU A 79 0.91 -7.07 -2.55
C LEU A 79 1.30 -7.24 -1.08
N LEU A 80 2.58 -7.02 -0.76
CA LEU A 80 3.07 -6.93 0.62
C LEU A 80 3.30 -5.48 0.96
N VAL A 81 2.61 -4.97 1.97
CA VAL A 81 2.65 -3.56 2.39
C VAL A 81 3.00 -3.51 3.87
N ASP A 82 4.17 -2.94 4.16
CA ASP A 82 4.72 -2.85 5.50
C ASP A 82 4.64 -1.41 5.99
N GLU A 83 3.99 -1.19 7.13
CA GLU A 83 3.76 0.10 7.78
C GLU A 83 3.27 1.22 6.83
N PRO A 84 2.19 1.00 6.05
CA PRO A 84 1.76 1.94 5.01
C PRO A 84 1.28 3.30 5.54
N VAL A 85 1.02 3.42 6.83
CA VAL A 85 0.49 4.66 7.43
C VAL A 85 1.47 5.35 8.38
N ALA A 86 2.71 4.85 8.49
CA ALA A 86 3.72 5.44 9.35
C ALA A 86 3.97 6.92 9.00
N GLY A 87 3.75 7.82 9.96
CA GLY A 87 3.95 9.27 9.79
C GLY A 87 2.93 9.99 8.91
N LEU A 88 1.80 9.35 8.60
CA LEU A 88 0.67 9.97 7.91
C LEU A 88 -0.24 10.73 8.89
N THR A 89 -0.99 11.68 8.37
CA THR A 89 -2.11 12.30 9.09
C THR A 89 -3.30 11.35 9.13
N ASP A 90 -4.27 11.59 10.03
CA ASP A 90 -5.50 10.77 10.13
C ASP A 90 -6.25 10.72 8.79
N GLU A 91 -6.32 11.86 8.06
CA GLU A 91 -6.97 11.92 6.75
C GLU A 91 -6.21 11.08 5.71
N GLU A 92 -4.87 11.14 5.69
CA GLU A 92 -4.05 10.34 4.78
C GLU A 92 -4.15 8.84 5.14
N THR A 93 -4.26 8.50 6.43
CA THR A 93 -4.48 7.13 6.91
C THR A 93 -5.82 6.58 6.41
N ASP A 94 -6.90 7.37 6.50
CA ASP A 94 -8.21 7.00 5.98
C ASP A 94 -8.17 6.73 4.48
N LEU A 95 -7.58 7.62 3.72
CA LEU A 95 -7.42 7.47 2.27
C LEU A 95 -6.56 6.26 1.90
N THR A 96 -5.54 5.94 2.71
CA THR A 96 -4.71 4.74 2.53
C THR A 96 -5.50 3.47 2.79
N ALA A 97 -6.35 3.44 3.82
CA ALA A 97 -7.23 2.30 4.09
C ALA A 97 -8.20 2.05 2.93
N ASP A 98 -8.84 3.11 2.42
CA ASP A 98 -9.76 3.02 1.29
C ASP A 98 -9.05 2.55 0.01
N LEU A 99 -7.84 3.05 -0.24
CA LEU A 99 -7.00 2.60 -1.35
C LEU A 99 -6.72 1.10 -1.26
N LEU A 100 -6.21 0.60 -0.13
CA LEU A 100 -5.87 -0.81 0.04
C LEU A 100 -7.10 -1.73 -0.07
N LYS A 101 -8.26 -1.29 0.47
CA LYS A 101 -9.53 -2.00 0.28
C LYS A 101 -9.94 -2.09 -1.18
N SER A 102 -9.76 -1.02 -1.96
CA SER A 102 -10.11 -1.01 -3.38
C SER A 102 -9.24 -1.98 -4.20
N LEU A 103 -7.99 -2.21 -3.76
CA LEU A 103 -7.06 -3.14 -4.41
C LEU A 103 -7.33 -4.60 -4.06
N ALA A 104 -7.94 -4.88 -2.91
CA ALA A 104 -8.21 -6.24 -2.43
C ALA A 104 -9.22 -7.02 -3.29
N GLY A 105 -9.91 -6.37 -4.25
CA GLY A 105 -10.79 -7.05 -5.24
C GLY A 105 -10.01 -7.74 -6.34
N ASP A 106 -8.92 -7.14 -6.79
CA ASP A 106 -8.11 -7.61 -7.93
C ASP A 106 -6.80 -8.28 -7.49
N HIS A 107 -6.31 -7.97 -6.28
CA HIS A 107 -5.05 -8.48 -5.73
C HIS A 107 -5.25 -9.09 -4.34
N THR A 108 -4.40 -10.04 -3.96
CA THR A 108 -4.24 -10.41 -2.55
C THR A 108 -3.37 -9.34 -1.88
N VAL A 109 -3.89 -8.70 -0.83
CA VAL A 109 -3.15 -7.65 -0.10
C VAL A 109 -2.85 -8.15 1.31
N LEU A 110 -1.57 -8.21 1.66
CA LEU A 110 -1.10 -8.47 3.02
C LEU A 110 -0.49 -7.19 3.59
N VAL A 111 -1.09 -6.70 4.67
CA VAL A 111 -0.66 -5.49 5.38
C VAL A 111 -0.04 -5.88 6.70
N ILE A 112 1.11 -5.29 7.04
CA ILE A 112 1.75 -5.38 8.34
C ILE A 112 1.73 -3.96 8.92
N ASP A 113 1.08 -3.80 10.07
CA ASP A 113 1.05 -2.51 10.77
C ASP A 113 0.80 -2.72 12.25
N HIS A 114 1.19 -1.77 13.06
CA HIS A 114 0.95 -1.73 14.50
C HIS A 114 -0.17 -0.75 14.90
N ASP A 115 -0.68 0.04 13.96
CA ASP A 115 -1.79 0.96 14.18
C ASP A 115 -3.13 0.20 14.18
N MET A 116 -3.67 -0.01 15.38
CA MET A 116 -4.92 -0.75 15.60
C MET A 116 -6.15 -0.06 14.98
N GLU A 117 -6.16 1.29 14.90
CA GLU A 117 -7.25 2.03 14.27
C GLU A 117 -7.24 1.83 12.76
N PHE A 118 -6.07 1.89 12.17
CA PHE A 118 -5.89 1.62 10.75
C PHE A 118 -6.29 0.18 10.40
N ILE A 119 -5.80 -0.83 11.15
CA ILE A 119 -6.16 -2.24 10.94
C ILE A 119 -7.69 -2.45 11.08
N ARG A 120 -8.33 -1.80 12.06
CA ARG A 120 -9.80 -1.84 12.21
C ARG A 120 -10.52 -1.31 10.97
N ARG A 121 -10.00 -0.24 10.34
CA ARG A 121 -10.59 0.36 9.14
C ARG A 121 -10.48 -0.55 7.92
N LEU A 122 -9.45 -1.39 7.85
CA LEU A 122 -9.30 -2.38 6.76
C LEU A 122 -10.41 -3.42 6.78
N ASP A 123 -11.00 -3.73 7.95
CA ASP A 123 -12.11 -4.67 8.12
C ASP A 123 -11.82 -6.05 7.49
N CYS A 124 -10.65 -6.59 7.78
CA CYS A 124 -10.14 -7.86 7.26
C CYS A 124 -9.75 -8.82 8.40
N PRO A 125 -9.51 -10.11 8.11
CA PRO A 125 -8.93 -11.05 9.07
C PRO A 125 -7.56 -10.58 9.53
N VAL A 126 -7.29 -10.71 10.83
CA VAL A 126 -6.06 -10.25 11.49
C VAL A 126 -5.33 -11.44 12.09
N SER A 127 -4.01 -11.50 11.88
CA SER A 127 -3.10 -12.42 12.55
C SER A 127 -2.14 -11.62 13.44
N VAL A 128 -2.20 -11.86 14.74
CA VAL A 128 -1.30 -11.21 15.71
C VAL A 128 -0.02 -12.01 15.84
N LEU A 129 1.13 -11.37 15.57
CA LEU A 129 2.46 -11.96 15.68
C LEU A 129 3.15 -11.48 16.95
N HIS A 130 3.71 -12.40 17.73
CA HIS A 130 4.52 -12.09 18.89
C HIS A 130 5.70 -13.04 19.00
N GLN A 131 6.91 -12.54 19.17
CA GLN A 131 8.16 -13.29 19.30
C GLN A 131 8.33 -14.41 18.24
N GLY A 132 7.94 -14.12 16.99
CA GLY A 132 8.08 -15.06 15.86
C GLY A 132 6.98 -16.13 15.76
N HIS A 133 5.94 -16.05 16.59
CA HIS A 133 4.80 -16.98 16.58
C HIS A 133 3.49 -16.24 16.31
N VAL A 134 2.53 -16.94 15.68
CA VAL A 134 1.15 -16.47 15.58
C VAL A 134 0.49 -16.66 16.94
N LEU A 135 0.16 -15.56 17.62
CA LEU A 135 -0.47 -15.56 18.93
C LEU A 135 -1.98 -15.81 18.82
N LYS A 136 -2.62 -15.15 17.86
CA LYS A 136 -4.06 -15.21 17.63
C LYS A 136 -4.39 -14.85 16.18
N GLU A 137 -5.47 -15.46 15.66
CA GLU A 137 -6.09 -15.12 14.39
C GLU A 137 -7.59 -14.93 14.57
N GLY A 138 -8.18 -13.99 13.84
CA GLY A 138 -9.61 -13.72 13.90
C GLY A 138 -9.98 -12.33 13.36
N SER A 139 -11.22 -11.92 13.62
CA SER A 139 -11.66 -10.57 13.36
C SER A 139 -11.03 -9.60 14.35
N MET A 140 -10.91 -8.31 13.98
CA MET A 140 -10.39 -7.28 14.89
C MET A 140 -11.15 -7.24 16.22
N SER A 141 -12.47 -7.47 16.21
CA SER A 141 -13.30 -7.50 17.42
C SER A 141 -13.01 -8.67 18.37
N GLU A 142 -12.52 -9.80 17.83
CA GLU A 142 -12.09 -10.96 18.62
C GLU A 142 -10.67 -10.73 19.17
N ILE A 143 -9.78 -10.19 18.33
CA ILE A 143 -8.40 -9.87 18.70
C ILE A 143 -8.34 -8.91 19.89
N GLN A 144 -9.11 -7.81 19.86
CA GLN A 144 -9.12 -6.79 20.91
C GLN A 144 -9.65 -7.29 22.27
N LYS A 145 -10.36 -8.41 22.29
CA LYS A 145 -10.94 -9.01 23.52
C LYS A 145 -10.11 -10.19 24.04
N ASP A 146 -9.13 -10.64 23.29
CA ASP A 146 -8.31 -11.79 23.67
C ASP A 146 -7.37 -11.41 24.82
N PRO A 147 -7.41 -12.11 25.98
CA PRO A 147 -6.59 -11.79 27.13
C PRO A 147 -5.09 -11.80 26.87
N LEU A 148 -4.62 -12.73 26.01
CA LEU A 148 -3.20 -12.84 25.67
C LEU A 148 -2.74 -11.65 24.82
N VAL A 149 -3.59 -11.20 23.90
CA VAL A 149 -3.29 -10.00 23.08
C VAL A 149 -3.26 -8.76 23.97
N ILE A 150 -4.22 -8.63 24.88
CA ILE A 150 -4.27 -7.52 25.85
C ILE A 150 -3.00 -7.50 26.71
N GLU A 151 -2.60 -8.63 27.27
CA GLU A 151 -1.39 -8.75 28.09
C GLU A 151 -0.13 -8.33 27.34
N VAL A 152 0.00 -8.77 26.07
CA VAL A 152 1.22 -8.54 25.28
C VAL A 152 1.30 -7.12 24.73
N TYR A 153 0.18 -6.53 24.30
CA TYR A 153 0.17 -5.24 23.60
C TYR A 153 -0.32 -4.06 24.42
N LEU A 154 -1.18 -4.27 25.42
CA LEU A 154 -1.72 -3.23 26.27
C LEU A 154 -1.11 -3.25 27.68
N GLY A 155 -0.63 -4.41 28.17
CA GLY A 155 0.05 -4.52 29.45
C GLY A 155 1.46 -3.91 29.46
N GLN A 156 2.10 -3.73 28.32
CA GLN A 156 3.43 -3.09 28.22
C GLN A 156 3.39 -1.57 28.29
N SER A 157 2.22 -0.96 28.11
CA SER A 157 2.06 0.50 28.19
C SER A 157 2.15 1.07 29.62
N GLU A 158 2.14 0.22 30.67
CA GLU A 158 2.21 0.66 32.08
C GLU A 158 3.64 0.54 32.68
N GLU A 159 4.61 -0.02 31.96
CA GLU A 159 6.00 -0.18 32.47
C GLU A 159 7.00 0.86 31.94
N GLU A 160 6.59 1.83 31.11
CA GLU A 160 7.45 2.90 30.57
C GLU A 160 7.17 4.30 31.13
N GLU A 161 6.65 4.42 32.39
CA GLU A 161 6.63 5.69 33.14
C GLU A 161 7.68 5.75 34.24
#